data_36c63d37f034a2cef914821d3f18a681
#
_entry.id   36c63d37f034a2cef914821d3f18a681
#
_cell.length_a   1.000
_cell.length_b   1.000
_cell.length_c   1.000
_cell.angle_alpha   90.00
_cell.angle_beta   90.00
_cell.angle_gamma   90.00
#
_symmetry.space_group_name_H-M   'P 1'
#
loop_
_entity.id
_entity.type
_entity.pdbx_description
1 polymer ?
#
loop_
_entity_poly.entity_id
_entity_poly.type
_entity_poly.pdbx_seq_one_letter_code
_entity_poly.pdbx_strand_id
1 'polypeptide(L)'
;MNRTHHLILAAFLAASPLHAGVGVGEKPIPGAELIFDGSREMLDAKWTYWQGPGFASALPIKWKIVADPVDPGTVLMTDDPAAAKGRYGSADVVTQKNYGDCRLHVEFLIVNKGGNSGVYLQNRFEIQILDGDITKHGMAAVINETESPYHLYKGLGKWNSYDIVFRAARFQDGKLIEKPMV
;
A
#
# COMPACT_ATOMS: atom_id res chain seq x y z
N MET A 1 -25.66 37.77 -54.57
CA MET A 1 -26.03 37.40 -53.15
C MET A 1 -25.26 36.16 -52.82
N ASN A 2 -24.09 36.31 -52.22
CA ASN A 2 -23.25 35.19 -51.75
C ASN A 2 -23.60 34.87 -50.31
N ARG A 3 -24.11 33.66 -50.06
CA ARG A 3 -24.33 33.12 -48.70
C ARG A 3 -23.09 32.35 -48.30
N THR A 4 -22.32 32.91 -47.36
CA THR A 4 -21.20 32.26 -46.72
C THR A 4 -21.74 31.31 -45.66
N HIS A 5 -21.54 30.00 -45.84
CA HIS A 5 -21.86 29.00 -44.82
C HIS A 5 -20.70 28.91 -43.82
N HIS A 6 -20.94 29.30 -42.58
CA HIS A 6 -20.00 29.10 -41.47
C HIS A 6 -20.18 27.70 -40.91
N LEU A 7 -19.16 26.86 -41.06
CA LEU A 7 -19.10 25.55 -40.46
C LEU A 7 -18.58 25.71 -39.01
N ILE A 8 -19.43 25.50 -38.04
CA ILE A 8 -19.03 25.47 -36.63
C ILE A 8 -18.60 24.04 -36.33
N LEU A 9 -17.27 23.81 -36.20
CA LEU A 9 -16.70 22.56 -35.76
C LEU A 9 -16.73 22.52 -34.22
N ALA A 10 -17.70 21.84 -33.64
CA ALA A 10 -17.73 21.58 -32.20
C ALA A 10 -16.78 20.40 -31.88
N ALA A 11 -15.61 20.72 -31.36
CA ALA A 11 -14.70 19.71 -30.83
C ALA A 11 -15.26 19.20 -29.47
N PHE A 12 -15.88 18.05 -29.50
CA PHE A 12 -16.14 17.30 -28.24
C PHE A 12 -14.82 16.78 -27.72
N LEU A 13 -14.29 17.42 -26.67
CA LEU A 13 -13.29 16.79 -25.81
C LEU A 13 -14.01 15.71 -25.02
N ALA A 14 -13.91 14.47 -25.48
CA ALA A 14 -14.23 13.32 -24.67
C ALA A 14 -13.22 13.29 -23.51
N ALA A 15 -13.67 13.68 -22.32
CA ALA A 15 -12.91 13.42 -21.11
C ALA A 15 -12.82 11.90 -20.96
N SER A 16 -11.67 11.32 -21.32
CA SER A 16 -11.38 9.93 -21.00
C SER A 16 -11.53 9.78 -19.48
N PRO A 17 -12.28 8.80 -18.99
CA PRO A 17 -12.27 8.51 -17.57
C PRO A 17 -10.80 8.26 -17.18
N LEU A 18 -10.29 9.02 -16.23
CA LEU A 18 -8.99 8.79 -15.62
C LEU A 18 -9.08 7.41 -14.96
N HIS A 19 -8.68 6.38 -15.71
CA HIS A 19 -8.48 5.07 -15.12
C HIS A 19 -7.34 5.23 -14.13
N ALA A 20 -7.66 5.04 -12.86
CA ALA A 20 -6.63 4.91 -11.86
C ALA A 20 -5.78 3.70 -12.26
N GLY A 21 -4.50 3.92 -12.49
CA GLY A 21 -3.57 2.85 -12.77
C GLY A 21 -3.66 1.79 -11.67
N VAL A 22 -3.66 0.55 -12.05
CA VAL A 22 -3.60 -0.61 -11.15
C VAL A 22 -2.49 -1.52 -11.64
N GLY A 23 -1.76 -2.13 -10.70
CA GLY A 23 -0.69 -3.03 -11.04
C GLY A 23 0.71 -2.44 -10.81
N VAL A 24 1.70 -3.27 -11.05
CA VAL A 24 3.12 -2.91 -10.82
C VAL A 24 3.58 -1.87 -11.83
N GLY A 25 4.28 -0.84 -11.36
CA GLY A 25 4.85 0.23 -12.18
C GLY A 25 3.87 1.35 -12.52
N GLU A 26 2.66 1.33 -11.97
CA GLU A 26 1.67 2.36 -12.24
C GLU A 26 1.99 3.68 -11.54
N LYS A 27 1.79 4.77 -12.26
CA LYS A 27 2.03 6.11 -11.71
C LYS A 27 0.91 6.51 -10.76
N PRO A 28 1.24 7.28 -9.71
CA PRO A 28 0.23 7.87 -8.84
C PRO A 28 -0.82 8.65 -9.65
N ILE A 29 -2.08 8.47 -9.32
CA ILE A 29 -3.17 9.25 -9.93
C ILE A 29 -3.06 10.72 -9.53
N PRO A 30 -3.59 11.67 -10.33
CA PRO A 30 -3.62 13.08 -9.95
C PRO A 30 -4.25 13.29 -8.57
N GLY A 31 -3.55 14.02 -7.70
CA GLY A 31 -3.99 14.29 -6.33
C GLY A 31 -3.69 13.18 -5.32
N ALA A 32 -3.09 12.08 -5.71
CA ALA A 32 -2.61 11.08 -4.76
C ALA A 32 -1.47 11.64 -3.91
N GLU A 33 -1.48 11.29 -2.63
CA GLU A 33 -0.36 11.56 -1.74
C GLU A 33 0.68 10.45 -1.88
N LEU A 34 1.89 10.81 -2.30
CA LEU A 34 3.00 9.88 -2.27
C LEU A 34 3.52 9.77 -0.83
N ILE A 35 3.44 8.56 -0.27
CA ILE A 35 3.86 8.30 1.11
C ILE A 35 5.24 7.64 1.20
N PHE A 36 5.75 7.09 0.10
CA PHE A 36 7.11 6.57 -0.02
C PHE A 36 7.57 6.63 -1.50
N ASP A 37 8.79 7.12 -1.72
CA ASP A 37 9.39 7.32 -3.05
C ASP A 37 10.73 6.59 -3.25
N GLY A 38 11.08 5.69 -2.32
CA GLY A 38 12.37 5.02 -2.31
C GLY A 38 13.47 5.79 -1.58
N SER A 39 13.20 6.99 -1.07
CA SER A 39 14.19 7.80 -0.37
C SER A 39 14.16 7.60 1.15
N ARG A 40 15.32 7.74 1.79
CA ARG A 40 15.44 7.78 3.25
C ARG A 40 14.77 9.02 3.82
N GLU A 41 14.83 10.13 3.12
CA GLU A 41 14.23 11.40 3.54
C GLU A 41 12.71 11.25 3.71
N MET A 42 12.01 10.70 2.73
CA MET A 42 10.56 10.50 2.83
C MET A 42 10.19 9.46 3.89
N LEU A 43 10.99 8.40 4.03
CA LEU A 43 10.80 7.42 5.08
C LEU A 43 10.82 8.07 6.46
N ASP A 44 11.85 8.86 6.76
CA ASP A 44 12.00 9.52 8.06
C ASP A 44 10.97 10.63 8.28
N ALA A 45 10.51 11.30 7.22
CA ALA A 45 9.52 12.37 7.30
C ALA A 45 8.09 11.85 7.52
N LYS A 46 7.74 10.71 6.96
CA LYS A 46 6.34 10.23 6.94
C LYS A 46 6.06 8.98 7.76
N TRP A 47 7.10 8.27 8.20
CA TRP A 47 6.97 6.99 8.87
C TRP A 47 7.66 6.97 10.22
N THR A 48 7.26 6.03 11.07
CA THR A 48 7.89 5.73 12.35
C THR A 48 7.72 4.25 12.66
N TYR A 49 8.38 3.74 13.68
CA TYR A 49 8.09 2.39 14.15
C TYR A 49 6.79 2.33 14.95
N TRP A 50 6.11 1.19 14.85
CA TRP A 50 5.01 0.85 15.73
C TRP A 50 5.34 -0.40 16.54
N GLN A 51 5.38 -0.27 17.86
CA GLN A 51 5.53 -1.38 18.83
C GLN A 51 4.50 -1.25 19.96
N GLY A 52 3.30 -0.79 19.63
CA GLY A 52 2.28 -0.49 20.61
C GLY A 52 2.32 0.97 21.11
N PRO A 53 1.39 1.34 21.97
CA PRO A 53 1.21 2.71 22.40
C PRO A 53 2.48 3.35 22.98
N GLY A 54 2.93 4.44 22.36
CA GLY A 54 3.97 5.32 22.89
C GLY A 54 5.40 4.85 22.77
N PHE A 55 5.67 3.72 22.13
CA PHE A 55 7.02 3.15 22.11
C PHE A 55 7.84 3.48 20.86
N ALA A 56 7.28 3.24 19.69
CA ALA A 56 8.07 3.20 18.46
C ALA A 56 8.46 4.57 17.91
N SER A 57 7.64 5.58 18.13
CA SER A 57 7.85 6.92 17.59
C SER A 57 9.14 7.61 18.06
N ALA A 58 9.77 7.11 19.14
CA ALA A 58 11.04 7.66 19.66
C ALA A 58 12.29 6.98 19.06
N LEU A 59 12.14 5.96 18.24
CA LEU A 59 13.25 5.19 17.70
C LEU A 59 13.45 5.47 16.20
N PRO A 60 14.70 5.64 15.73
CA PRO A 60 14.97 5.78 14.31
C PRO A 60 14.66 4.48 13.57
N ILE A 61 14.06 4.60 12.38
CA ILE A 61 13.74 3.46 11.53
C ILE A 61 15.04 2.82 11.04
N LYS A 62 15.21 1.52 11.31
CA LYS A 62 16.35 0.70 10.86
C LYS A 62 16.09 -0.05 9.57
N TRP A 63 14.88 -0.10 9.07
CA TRP A 63 14.61 -0.62 7.74
C TRP A 63 15.48 0.11 6.72
N LYS A 64 15.99 -0.62 5.74
CA LYS A 64 17.06 -0.14 4.86
C LYS A 64 16.51 0.29 3.51
N ILE A 65 17.04 1.38 3.01
CA ILE A 65 16.91 1.72 1.59
C ILE A 65 18.03 1.00 0.86
N VAL A 66 17.66 0.16 -0.08
CA VAL A 66 18.59 -0.66 -0.88
C VAL A 66 18.28 -0.50 -2.36
N ALA A 67 19.22 -0.88 -3.22
CA ALA A 67 18.95 -0.98 -4.65
C ALA A 67 17.82 -1.99 -4.90
N ASP A 68 16.91 -1.67 -5.82
CA ASP A 68 15.91 -2.61 -6.28
C ASP A 68 16.61 -3.82 -6.93
N PRO A 69 16.29 -5.06 -6.54
CA PRO A 69 16.94 -6.25 -7.09
C PRO A 69 16.52 -6.59 -8.52
N VAL A 70 15.49 -5.95 -9.06
CA VAL A 70 14.89 -6.27 -10.37
C VAL A 70 15.00 -5.09 -11.33
N ASP A 71 14.62 -3.89 -10.89
CA ASP A 71 14.51 -2.70 -11.72
C ASP A 71 15.46 -1.59 -11.24
N PRO A 72 15.79 -0.60 -12.09
CA PRO A 72 16.55 0.57 -11.64
C PRO A 72 15.79 1.35 -10.57
N GLY A 73 16.47 1.67 -9.46
CA GLY A 73 15.89 2.45 -8.37
C GLY A 73 16.26 1.95 -7.00
N THR A 74 15.54 2.43 -5.99
CA THR A 74 15.72 2.06 -4.58
C THR A 74 14.40 1.67 -3.94
N VAL A 75 14.48 0.73 -3.01
CA VAL A 75 13.32 0.16 -2.31
C VAL A 75 13.55 0.09 -0.81
N LEU A 76 12.47 0.03 -0.06
CA LEU A 76 12.50 -0.21 1.37
C LEU A 76 12.56 -1.72 1.62
N MET A 77 13.62 -2.15 2.28
CA MET A 77 13.79 -3.54 2.74
C MET A 77 13.55 -3.61 4.25
N THR A 78 12.74 -4.58 4.66
CA THR A 78 12.53 -4.85 6.09
C THR A 78 13.85 -5.21 6.75
N ASP A 79 14.03 -4.84 8.02
CA ASP A 79 15.17 -5.32 8.79
C ASP A 79 14.99 -6.82 9.05
N ASP A 80 16.11 -7.55 9.14
CA ASP A 80 16.07 -8.97 9.49
C ASP A 80 15.70 -9.12 10.98
N PRO A 81 14.54 -9.73 11.32
CA PRO A 81 14.14 -9.90 12.70
C PRO A 81 15.13 -10.72 13.55
N ALA A 82 15.88 -11.63 12.91
CA ALA A 82 16.90 -12.42 13.58
C ALA A 82 18.17 -11.60 13.88
N ALA A 83 18.49 -10.66 13.01
CA ALA A 83 19.62 -9.74 13.18
C ALA A 83 19.23 -8.51 14.01
N ALA A 84 17.98 -8.09 14.00
CA ALA A 84 17.44 -6.95 14.72
C ALA A 84 17.13 -7.34 16.19
N LYS A 85 18.13 -7.58 16.99
CA LYS A 85 17.97 -8.00 18.39
C LYS A 85 17.31 -6.94 19.27
N GLY A 86 16.54 -7.39 20.26
CA GLY A 86 15.96 -6.54 21.30
C GLY A 86 14.78 -5.70 20.82
N ARG A 87 14.79 -4.39 21.10
CA ARG A 87 13.66 -3.47 20.86
C ARG A 87 13.20 -3.35 19.41
N TYR A 88 14.04 -3.72 18.45
CA TYR A 88 13.75 -3.63 17.02
C TYR A 88 13.34 -4.97 16.39
N GLY A 89 13.35 -6.07 17.16
CA GLY A 89 13.27 -7.45 16.63
C GLY A 89 12.05 -7.77 15.77
N SER A 90 10.97 -7.01 15.91
CA SER A 90 9.74 -7.18 15.11
C SER A 90 8.99 -5.86 14.96
N ALA A 91 9.73 -4.76 14.83
CA ALA A 91 9.10 -3.45 14.73
C ALA A 91 8.55 -3.21 13.33
N ASP A 92 7.25 -3.02 13.24
CA ASP A 92 6.58 -2.58 12.03
C ASP A 92 6.80 -1.08 11.81
N VAL A 93 6.81 -0.63 10.57
CA VAL A 93 6.73 0.78 10.23
C VAL A 93 5.28 1.20 10.05
N VAL A 94 4.96 2.40 10.52
CA VAL A 94 3.61 2.95 10.44
C VAL A 94 3.68 4.41 10.00
N THR A 95 2.69 4.86 9.24
CA THR A 95 2.60 6.27 8.84
C THR A 95 2.37 7.16 10.06
N GLN A 96 3.06 8.30 10.11
CA GLN A 96 2.83 9.32 11.16
C GLN A 96 1.44 9.97 11.02
N LYS A 97 0.95 10.08 9.80
CA LYS A 97 -0.40 10.57 9.49
C LYS A 97 -1.42 9.44 9.59
N ASN A 98 -2.57 9.73 10.17
CA ASN A 98 -3.71 8.82 10.20
C ASN A 98 -4.56 8.96 8.94
N TYR A 99 -5.02 7.84 8.42
CA TYR A 99 -5.90 7.78 7.25
C TYR A 99 -7.24 7.14 7.65
N GLY A 100 -8.32 7.74 7.17
CA GLY A 100 -9.66 7.16 7.23
C GLY A 100 -9.97 6.35 5.97
N ASP A 101 -11.06 6.70 5.27
CA ASP A 101 -11.34 6.12 3.97
C ASP A 101 -10.23 6.48 2.99
N CYS A 102 -9.71 5.48 2.29
CA CYS A 102 -8.63 5.71 1.35
C CYS A 102 -8.63 4.66 0.22
N ARG A 103 -7.96 5.02 -0.87
CA ARG A 103 -7.43 4.08 -1.82
C ARG A 103 -5.91 4.05 -1.63
N LEU A 104 -5.35 2.86 -1.45
CA LEU A 104 -3.93 2.66 -1.24
C LEU A 104 -3.37 1.76 -2.35
N HIS A 105 -2.32 2.22 -3.01
CA HIS A 105 -1.50 1.41 -3.88
C HIS A 105 -0.19 1.05 -3.19
N VAL A 106 0.15 -0.23 -3.16
CA VAL A 106 1.39 -0.75 -2.56
C VAL A 106 2.02 -1.76 -3.51
N GLU A 107 3.29 -1.58 -3.80
CA GLU A 107 4.09 -2.56 -4.51
C GLU A 107 5.02 -3.30 -3.55
N PHE A 108 5.18 -4.60 -3.74
CA PHE A 108 6.03 -5.43 -2.89
C PHE A 108 6.68 -6.57 -3.67
N LEU A 109 7.81 -7.01 -3.14
CA LEU A 109 8.58 -8.11 -3.67
C LEU A 109 9.02 -9.03 -2.54
N ILE A 110 8.76 -10.33 -2.67
CA ILE A 110 9.23 -11.34 -1.73
C ILE A 110 10.51 -11.96 -2.31
N VAL A 111 11.62 -11.80 -1.60
CA VAL A 111 12.92 -12.29 -2.05
C VAL A 111 13.12 -13.77 -1.66
N ASN A 112 12.74 -14.13 -0.44
CA ASN A 112 13.03 -15.44 0.14
C ASN A 112 11.79 -16.30 0.28
N LYS A 113 11.94 -17.61 0.09
CA LYS A 113 10.89 -18.58 0.34
C LYS A 113 10.37 -18.46 1.79
N GLY A 114 9.05 -18.50 1.92
CA GLY A 114 8.38 -18.34 3.20
C GLY A 114 8.39 -16.90 3.74
N GLY A 115 8.74 -15.92 2.90
CA GLY A 115 8.67 -14.51 3.27
C GLY A 115 7.26 -14.14 3.69
N ASN A 116 7.16 -13.42 4.82
CA ASN A 116 5.90 -13.03 5.46
C ASN A 116 5.97 -11.56 5.85
N SER A 117 4.96 -10.81 5.47
CA SER A 117 4.75 -9.40 5.80
C SER A 117 3.25 -9.08 5.65
N GLY A 118 2.87 -7.82 5.82
CA GLY A 118 1.49 -7.42 5.64
C GLY A 118 1.31 -5.92 5.53
N VAL A 119 0.15 -5.53 5.02
CA VAL A 119 -0.31 -4.14 5.00
C VAL A 119 -1.43 -3.98 6.01
N TYR A 120 -1.16 -3.26 7.10
CA TYR A 120 -2.15 -3.00 8.14
C TYR A 120 -2.95 -1.73 7.84
N LEU A 121 -4.27 -1.84 7.87
CA LEU A 121 -5.20 -0.73 7.82
C LEU A 121 -5.73 -0.45 9.23
N GLN A 122 -5.50 0.77 9.72
CA GLN A 122 -5.86 1.23 11.07
C GLN A 122 -5.35 0.32 12.20
N ASN A 123 -4.18 -0.33 12.03
CA ASN A 123 -3.59 -1.29 12.97
C ASN A 123 -4.53 -2.46 13.33
N ARG A 124 -5.50 -2.78 12.50
CA ARG A 124 -6.51 -3.79 12.77
C ARG A 124 -6.67 -4.83 11.68
N PHE A 125 -6.73 -4.40 10.44
CA PHE A 125 -6.97 -5.27 9.30
C PHE A 125 -5.66 -5.48 8.55
N GLU A 126 -5.15 -6.68 8.57
CA GLU A 126 -3.95 -7.05 7.85
C GLU A 126 -4.32 -7.65 6.50
N ILE A 127 -3.81 -7.04 5.44
CA ILE A 127 -3.81 -7.64 4.11
C ILE A 127 -2.47 -8.37 3.98
N GLN A 128 -2.54 -9.70 3.96
CA GLN A 128 -1.37 -10.57 4.04
C GLN A 128 -0.47 -10.50 2.81
N ILE A 129 0.83 -10.50 3.05
CA ILE A 129 1.88 -10.72 2.05
C ILE A 129 2.62 -11.99 2.47
N LEU A 130 2.36 -13.12 1.79
CA LEU A 130 2.90 -14.42 2.15
C LEU A 130 3.27 -15.23 0.91
N ASP A 131 4.46 -15.82 0.90
CA ASP A 131 4.90 -16.68 -0.19
C ASP A 131 4.10 -17.99 -0.24
N GLY A 132 3.25 -18.13 -1.27
CA GLY A 132 2.68 -19.42 -1.71
C GLY A 132 1.44 -19.95 -1.00
N ASP A 133 0.89 -19.30 0.02
CA ASP A 133 -0.37 -19.72 0.65
C ASP A 133 -1.57 -19.02 0.00
N ILE A 134 -2.67 -19.76 -0.20
CA ILE A 134 -3.91 -19.30 -0.82
C ILE A 134 -5.13 -19.45 0.11
N THR A 135 -4.92 -19.75 1.38
CA THR A 135 -5.97 -19.85 2.39
C THR A 135 -6.40 -18.48 2.91
N LYS A 136 -7.34 -18.44 3.84
CA LYS A 136 -7.75 -17.21 4.55
C LYS A 136 -6.62 -16.57 5.40
N HIS A 137 -5.45 -17.17 5.43
CA HIS A 137 -4.22 -16.65 6.03
C HIS A 137 -3.13 -16.41 4.99
N GLY A 138 -3.43 -16.64 3.73
CA GLY A 138 -2.49 -16.59 2.64
C GLY A 138 -2.41 -15.22 1.95
N MET A 139 -1.72 -15.20 0.82
CA MET A 139 -1.50 -14.00 0.02
C MET A 139 -2.80 -13.25 -0.26
N ALA A 140 -2.80 -11.95 0.03
CA ALA A 140 -3.94 -11.02 -0.14
C ALA A 140 -5.19 -11.35 0.70
N ALA A 141 -5.13 -12.28 1.64
CA ALA A 141 -6.21 -12.46 2.60
C ALA A 141 -6.30 -11.26 3.55
N VAL A 142 -7.50 -10.90 3.96
CA VAL A 142 -7.71 -10.09 5.15
C VAL A 142 -7.70 -11.06 6.34
N ILE A 143 -6.60 -11.10 7.07
CA ILE A 143 -6.30 -12.14 8.05
C ILE A 143 -7.46 -12.38 9.02
N ASN A 144 -7.85 -13.65 9.17
CA ASN A 144 -8.98 -14.12 9.99
C ASN A 144 -10.38 -13.66 9.54
N GLU A 145 -10.49 -12.81 8.54
CA GLU A 145 -11.77 -12.30 8.04
C GLU A 145 -12.17 -13.01 6.74
N THR A 146 -11.34 -12.91 5.70
CA THR A 146 -11.65 -13.49 4.39
C THR A 146 -10.39 -13.84 3.60
N GLU A 147 -10.47 -14.92 2.82
CA GLU A 147 -9.46 -15.24 1.81
C GLU A 147 -9.52 -14.25 0.64
N SER A 148 -8.42 -14.17 -0.11
CA SER A 148 -8.40 -13.39 -1.34
C SER A 148 -9.35 -14.00 -2.38
N PRO A 149 -10.17 -13.20 -3.06
CA PRO A 149 -10.96 -13.66 -4.18
C PRO A 149 -10.11 -13.96 -5.44
N TYR A 150 -8.82 -13.57 -5.41
CA TYR A 150 -7.90 -13.70 -6.55
C TYR A 150 -6.58 -14.31 -6.12
N HIS A 151 -6.05 -15.22 -6.93
CA HIS A 151 -4.76 -15.87 -6.71
C HIS A 151 -3.77 -15.41 -7.78
N LEU A 152 -3.35 -14.15 -7.70
CA LEU A 152 -2.54 -13.50 -8.72
C LEU A 152 -1.07 -13.32 -8.30
N TYR A 153 -0.60 -14.03 -7.29
CA TYR A 153 0.79 -13.97 -6.85
C TYR A 153 1.75 -14.43 -7.94
N LYS A 154 2.70 -13.56 -8.28
CA LYS A 154 3.66 -13.79 -9.38
C LYS A 154 4.86 -14.67 -9.00
N GLY A 155 5.03 -14.98 -7.70
CA GLY A 155 6.14 -15.78 -7.18
C GLY A 155 7.31 -14.93 -6.66
N LEU A 156 8.32 -15.61 -6.14
CA LEU A 156 9.54 -15.01 -5.59
C LEU A 156 10.30 -14.18 -6.62
N GLY A 157 10.92 -13.10 -6.17
CA GLY A 157 11.75 -12.23 -6.99
C GLY A 157 10.99 -11.46 -8.07
N LYS A 158 9.67 -11.37 -7.96
CA LYS A 158 8.83 -10.61 -8.88
C LYS A 158 8.02 -9.58 -8.13
N TRP A 159 7.94 -8.38 -8.70
CA TRP A 159 7.09 -7.33 -8.17
C TRP A 159 5.61 -7.71 -8.27
N ASN A 160 4.91 -7.49 -7.19
CA ASN A 160 3.47 -7.60 -7.04
C ASN A 160 2.91 -6.27 -6.55
N SER A 161 1.61 -6.06 -6.69
CA SER A 161 0.95 -4.87 -6.18
C SER A 161 -0.38 -5.20 -5.53
N TYR A 162 -0.76 -4.40 -4.56
CA TYR A 162 -2.12 -4.30 -4.04
C TYR A 162 -2.71 -2.93 -4.35
N ASP A 163 -3.93 -2.94 -4.84
CA ASP A 163 -4.79 -1.77 -4.97
C ASP A 163 -5.97 -1.95 -4.00
N ILE A 164 -5.89 -1.30 -2.85
CA ILE A 164 -6.80 -1.50 -1.74
C ILE A 164 -7.77 -0.32 -1.66
N VAL A 165 -9.06 -0.60 -1.64
CA VAL A 165 -10.09 0.38 -1.28
C VAL A 165 -10.55 0.10 0.14
N PHE A 166 -10.28 1.03 1.03
CA PHE A 166 -10.64 0.90 2.44
C PHE A 166 -11.67 1.93 2.84
N ARG A 167 -12.73 1.48 3.51
CA ARG A 167 -13.69 2.31 4.23
C ARG A 167 -13.60 2.02 5.72
N ALA A 168 -13.33 3.05 6.49
CA ALA A 168 -13.26 2.93 7.94
C ALA A 168 -14.65 2.68 8.55
N ALA A 169 -14.68 2.02 9.69
CA ALA A 169 -15.91 1.86 10.47
C ALA A 169 -16.52 3.21 10.86
N ARG A 170 -17.83 3.28 10.92
CA ARG A 170 -18.57 4.45 11.39
C ARG A 170 -19.19 4.18 12.75
N PHE A 171 -19.07 5.16 13.61
CA PHE A 171 -19.63 5.12 14.96
C PHE A 171 -20.51 6.33 15.20
N GLN A 172 -21.62 6.13 15.90
CA GLN A 172 -22.47 7.18 16.42
C GLN A 172 -22.75 6.87 17.89
N ASP A 173 -22.51 7.83 18.77
CA ASP A 173 -22.68 7.68 20.23
C ASP A 173 -21.97 6.44 20.81
N GLY A 174 -20.76 6.16 20.29
CA GLY A 174 -19.96 5.00 20.68
C GLY A 174 -20.43 3.64 20.13
N LYS A 175 -21.50 3.61 19.35
CA LYS A 175 -22.04 2.39 18.73
C LYS A 175 -21.59 2.30 17.27
N LEU A 176 -21.20 1.10 16.85
CA LEU A 176 -20.89 0.81 15.45
C LEU A 176 -22.18 0.89 14.61
N ILE A 177 -22.22 1.79 13.63
CA ILE A 177 -23.34 1.95 12.68
C ILE A 177 -23.04 1.43 11.29
N GLU A 178 -21.77 1.48 10.87
CA GLU A 178 -21.31 0.87 9.61
C GLU A 178 -20.02 0.10 9.86
N LYS A 179 -19.99 -1.15 9.39
CA LYS A 179 -18.77 -1.98 9.43
C LYS A 179 -17.71 -1.43 8.48
N PRO A 180 -16.43 -1.62 8.79
CA PRO A 180 -15.37 -1.32 7.83
C PRO A 180 -15.47 -2.26 6.62
N MET A 181 -14.89 -1.82 5.51
CA MET A 181 -14.81 -2.58 4.27
C MET A 181 -13.38 -2.49 3.70
N VAL A 182 -12.89 -3.58 3.22
CA VAL A 182 -11.66 -3.71 2.44
C VAL A 182 -12.00 -4.26 1.06
#